data_cc472c869bab5318f3800dfd701dc00a
#
_entry.id   cc472c869bab5318f3800dfd701dc00a
#
_cell.length_a   1.000
_cell.length_b   1.000
_cell.length_c   1.000
_cell.angle_alpha   90.00
_cell.angle_beta   90.00
_cell.angle_gamma   90.00
#
_symmetry.space_group_name_H-M   'P 1'
#
loop_
_entity.id
_entity.type
_entity.pdbx_description
1 polymer ?
#
loop_
_entity_poly.entity_id
_entity_poly.type
_entity_poly.pdbx_seq_one_letter_code
_entity_poly.pdbx_strand_id
1 'polypeptide(L)'
;MKDVLCVIMGGGRGTRLYPLTKERCKPAVPLAGKYRLIDVPISNCLNSGFNKIYVLTQFNSESLIKHVMLTYKLDFFSEGFVEILAAEQTMEKTEWFQGTADAVRRSLKHFDDPAIKYIIVLSGDQLYKMNLKEMLDFHKEKRADMTLACNPAYDKKSLREMGIVKLDANNRIVDFFEKPKSATRLKSATISIEGKKCCLVSMGIYIFNKNVLFELLNESDKVDFGKEIIPNSFARKLTEAFVYRGYWRDIGSIRNFYDENLVLTEPVPPIDFFDENWQIFTRPRYLPPMKVKDSKISKSIISEGSIIESATLKHSVIGLRGRIGQGAVVEDSIVMGCDFYQSLGEIIKAQKAGRPIMGIGKNCVIRKAILDKNVKIGDNAKITNVKNIKDFEGKNYSIKDGIIIVHKNATIDPGAVI
;
A
#
# COMPACT_ATOMS: atom_id res chain seq x y z
N MET A 1 14.24 20.25 3.36
CA MET A 1 15.42 20.28 2.44
C MET A 1 14.92 20.63 1.05
N LYS A 2 15.43 21.71 0.45
CA LYS A 2 14.95 22.25 -0.85
C LYS A 2 15.56 21.51 -2.06
N ASP A 3 16.61 20.72 -1.84
CA ASP A 3 17.42 20.04 -2.88
C ASP A 3 17.03 18.58 -3.15
N VAL A 4 15.92 18.11 -2.58
CA VAL A 4 15.42 16.74 -2.72
C VAL A 4 14.03 16.71 -3.31
N LEU A 5 13.82 15.88 -4.32
CA LEU A 5 12.53 15.57 -4.90
C LEU A 5 12.18 14.09 -4.64
N CYS A 6 10.99 13.84 -4.11
CA CYS A 6 10.45 12.49 -3.95
C CYS A 6 9.47 12.17 -5.09
N VAL A 7 9.60 10.98 -5.67
CA VAL A 7 8.76 10.48 -6.76
C VAL A 7 8.16 9.14 -6.32
N ILE A 8 6.85 9.12 -6.08
CA ILE A 8 6.14 7.94 -5.59
C ILE A 8 5.41 7.26 -6.76
N MET A 9 5.68 5.99 -6.96
CA MET A 9 5.15 5.21 -8.05
C MET A 9 3.78 4.63 -7.69
N GLY A 10 2.72 5.21 -8.23
CA GLY A 10 1.33 4.84 -7.95
C GLY A 10 0.59 4.14 -9.11
N GLY A 11 1.27 3.77 -10.18
CA GLY A 11 0.66 3.50 -11.50
C GLY A 11 0.41 2.06 -11.92
N GLY A 12 0.72 1.03 -11.16
CA GLY A 12 0.57 -0.37 -11.56
C GLY A 12 -0.90 -0.86 -11.64
N ARG A 13 -1.21 -1.83 -12.53
CA ARG A 13 -2.55 -2.45 -12.65
C ARG A 13 -3.03 -3.15 -11.36
N GLY A 14 -2.12 -3.58 -10.49
CA GLY A 14 -2.45 -4.20 -9.20
C GLY A 14 -3.22 -5.52 -9.31
N THR A 15 -3.01 -6.30 -10.36
CA THR A 15 -3.78 -7.53 -10.68
C THR A 15 -3.75 -8.57 -9.56
N ARG A 16 -2.64 -8.66 -8.81
CA ARG A 16 -2.51 -9.59 -7.67
C ARG A 16 -3.38 -9.22 -6.46
N LEU A 17 -3.86 -7.96 -6.40
CA LEU A 17 -4.78 -7.48 -5.37
C LEU A 17 -6.25 -7.45 -5.85
N TYR A 18 -6.54 -7.92 -7.07
CA TYR A 18 -7.91 -8.07 -7.54
C TYR A 18 -8.71 -9.03 -6.61
N PRO A 19 -9.96 -8.72 -6.21
CA PRO A 19 -10.84 -7.68 -6.77
C PRO A 19 -10.76 -6.30 -6.11
N LEU A 20 -9.93 -6.08 -5.09
CA LEU A 20 -9.82 -4.78 -4.40
C LEU A 20 -9.36 -3.64 -5.34
N THR A 21 -8.68 -3.98 -6.43
CA THR A 21 -8.19 -3.04 -7.45
C THR A 21 -9.12 -2.88 -8.65
N LYS A 22 -10.33 -3.47 -8.61
CA LYS A 22 -11.30 -3.39 -9.71
C LYS A 22 -11.72 -1.94 -10.03
N GLU A 23 -11.96 -1.13 -8.99
CA GLU A 23 -12.46 0.24 -9.12
C GLU A 23 -11.50 1.31 -8.57
N ARG A 24 -10.28 0.94 -8.22
CA ARG A 24 -9.22 1.84 -7.71
C ARG A 24 -7.85 1.28 -7.99
N CYS A 25 -6.84 2.16 -8.11
CA CYS A 25 -5.45 1.71 -8.16
C CYS A 25 -4.98 1.15 -6.80
N LYS A 26 -3.92 0.34 -6.81
CA LYS A 26 -3.38 -0.32 -5.61
C LYS A 26 -3.04 0.67 -4.48
N PRO A 27 -2.36 1.81 -4.71
CA PRO A 27 -2.06 2.79 -3.65
C PRO A 27 -3.30 3.41 -2.99
N ALA A 28 -4.45 3.39 -3.66
CA ALA A 28 -5.71 3.91 -3.12
C ALA A 28 -6.51 2.89 -2.30
N VAL A 29 -6.03 1.65 -2.14
CA VAL A 29 -6.70 0.62 -1.32
C VAL A 29 -6.67 1.04 0.15
N PRO A 30 -7.82 0.98 0.87
CA PRO A 30 -7.88 1.30 2.29
C PRO A 30 -7.01 0.37 3.14
N LEU A 31 -6.35 0.93 4.16
CA LEU A 31 -5.48 0.24 5.11
C LEU A 31 -5.85 0.65 6.53
N ALA A 32 -5.77 -0.29 7.49
CA ALA A 32 -5.94 -0.01 8.93
C ALA A 32 -7.19 0.84 9.25
N GLY A 33 -8.30 0.59 8.55
CA GLY A 33 -9.59 1.22 8.77
C GLY A 33 -9.75 2.61 8.14
N LYS A 34 -8.80 3.53 8.26
CA LYS A 34 -8.95 4.92 7.78
C LYS A 34 -7.91 5.40 6.77
N TYR A 35 -6.74 4.77 6.74
CA TYR A 35 -5.63 5.12 5.84
C TYR A 35 -5.82 4.55 4.43
N ARG A 36 -4.89 4.91 3.56
CA ARG A 36 -4.66 4.24 2.26
C ARG A 36 -3.18 3.87 2.15
N LEU A 37 -2.85 2.90 1.32
CA LEU A 37 -1.46 2.46 1.15
C LEU A 37 -0.52 3.62 0.79
N ILE A 38 -0.98 4.56 -0.04
CA ILE A 38 -0.20 5.75 -0.45
C ILE A 38 0.15 6.68 0.71
N ASP A 39 -0.63 6.67 1.79
CA ASP A 39 -0.37 7.54 2.95
C ASP A 39 0.96 7.18 3.63
N VAL A 40 1.40 5.93 3.54
CA VAL A 40 2.66 5.46 4.13
C VAL A 40 3.88 6.12 3.50
N PRO A 41 4.16 6.00 2.19
CA PRO A 41 5.34 6.63 1.59
C PRO A 41 5.28 8.15 1.62
N ILE A 42 4.10 8.78 1.45
CA ILE A 42 3.98 10.26 1.55
C ILE A 42 4.35 10.70 2.96
N SER A 43 3.83 10.02 4.00
CA SER A 43 4.14 10.37 5.39
C SER A 43 5.61 10.17 5.73
N ASN A 44 6.25 9.12 5.21
CA ASN A 44 7.69 8.92 5.38
C ASN A 44 8.50 10.06 4.74
N CYS A 45 8.10 10.56 3.56
CA CYS A 45 8.74 11.73 2.94
C CYS A 45 8.59 12.98 3.83
N LEU A 46 7.36 13.29 4.26
CA LEU A 46 7.08 14.47 5.07
C LEU A 46 7.79 14.42 6.43
N ASN A 47 7.74 13.30 7.14
CA ASN A 47 8.44 13.09 8.42
C ASN A 47 9.96 13.15 8.28
N SER A 48 10.50 12.82 7.10
CA SER A 48 11.93 12.96 6.79
C SER A 48 12.33 14.40 6.39
N GLY A 49 11.36 15.36 6.37
CA GLY A 49 11.59 16.74 6.00
C GLY A 49 11.63 16.98 4.48
N PHE A 50 11.13 16.06 3.68
CA PHE A 50 11.01 16.18 2.22
C PHE A 50 9.58 16.54 1.84
N ASN A 51 9.38 17.75 1.35
CA ASN A 51 8.07 18.33 1.07
C ASN A 51 7.80 18.56 -0.43
N LYS A 52 8.73 18.22 -1.33
CA LYS A 52 8.53 18.23 -2.79
C LYS A 52 8.25 16.80 -3.23
N ILE A 53 6.99 16.46 -3.50
CA ILE A 53 6.55 15.07 -3.73
C ILE A 53 5.67 15.00 -4.97
N TYR A 54 6.08 14.23 -5.97
CA TYR A 54 5.22 13.80 -7.07
C TYR A 54 4.72 12.37 -6.88
N VAL A 55 3.44 12.15 -7.17
CA VAL A 55 2.83 10.82 -7.22
C VAL A 55 2.49 10.48 -8.66
N LEU A 56 3.21 9.55 -9.27
CA LEU A 56 2.97 9.11 -10.65
C LEU A 56 1.83 8.10 -10.69
N THR A 57 0.83 8.33 -11.54
CA THR A 57 -0.33 7.44 -11.64
C THR A 57 -0.85 7.30 -13.06
N GLN A 58 -1.55 6.21 -13.36
CA GLN A 58 -2.17 6.01 -14.67
C GLN A 58 -3.48 5.20 -14.61
N PHE A 59 -3.55 4.11 -13.88
CA PHE A 59 -4.67 3.17 -13.92
C PHE A 59 -5.61 3.38 -12.74
N ASN A 60 -6.95 3.49 -12.99
CA ASN A 60 -7.99 3.66 -11.96
C ASN A 60 -7.64 4.73 -10.90
N SER A 61 -7.12 5.87 -11.34
CA SER A 61 -6.46 6.87 -10.49
C SER A 61 -7.40 7.87 -9.82
N GLU A 62 -8.66 7.98 -10.25
CA GLU A 62 -9.62 8.99 -9.76
C GLU A 62 -9.68 9.06 -8.23
N SER A 63 -9.84 7.88 -7.57
CA SER A 63 -9.95 7.85 -6.12
C SER A 63 -8.62 8.17 -5.41
N LEU A 64 -7.47 7.92 -6.05
CA LEU A 64 -6.15 8.32 -5.57
C LEU A 64 -5.97 9.83 -5.68
N ILE A 65 -6.25 10.40 -6.85
CA ILE A 65 -6.18 11.83 -7.12
C ILE A 65 -7.00 12.60 -6.09
N LYS A 66 -8.28 12.23 -5.95
CA LYS A 66 -9.17 12.85 -4.96
C LYS A 66 -8.64 12.74 -3.52
N HIS A 67 -8.06 11.61 -3.15
CA HIS A 67 -7.51 11.41 -1.82
C HIS A 67 -6.29 12.31 -1.59
N VAL A 68 -5.30 12.30 -2.47
CA VAL A 68 -4.06 13.09 -2.32
C VAL A 68 -4.39 14.59 -2.29
N MET A 69 -5.18 15.09 -3.23
CA MET A 69 -5.56 16.51 -3.30
C MET A 69 -6.34 17.01 -2.08
N LEU A 70 -7.12 16.15 -1.42
CA LEU A 70 -7.89 16.53 -0.23
C LEU A 70 -7.14 16.31 1.08
N THR A 71 -6.02 15.57 1.05
CA THR A 71 -5.26 15.23 2.25
C THR A 71 -4.06 16.15 2.46
N TYR A 72 -3.23 16.26 1.43
CA TYR A 72 -1.90 16.86 1.54
C TYR A 72 -1.90 18.28 0.97
N LYS A 73 -2.35 19.23 1.81
CA LYS A 73 -2.30 20.66 1.48
C LYS A 73 -1.21 21.31 2.33
N LEU A 74 -0.10 21.61 1.68
CA LEU A 74 0.98 22.35 2.31
C LEU A 74 0.68 23.86 2.22
N ASP A 75 1.24 24.63 3.15
CA ASP A 75 1.08 26.10 3.13
C ASP A 75 1.92 26.74 2.01
N PHE A 76 1.50 27.91 1.56
CA PHE A 76 2.15 28.61 0.44
C PHE A 76 3.59 29.05 0.73
N PHE A 77 3.98 29.15 2.01
CA PHE A 77 5.30 29.62 2.39
C PHE A 77 6.33 28.48 2.50
N SER A 78 5.88 27.24 2.59
CA SER A 78 6.76 26.06 2.73
C SER A 78 7.52 25.70 1.45
N GLU A 79 7.16 26.30 0.30
CA GLU A 79 7.68 25.94 -1.04
C GLU A 79 7.57 24.44 -1.34
N GLY A 80 6.69 23.75 -0.63
CA GLY A 80 6.45 22.31 -0.77
C GLY A 80 5.17 22.04 -1.54
N PHE A 81 5.09 20.82 -2.09
CA PHE A 81 3.90 20.32 -2.77
C PHE A 81 3.79 18.81 -2.66
N VAL A 82 2.55 18.30 -2.74
CA VAL A 82 2.26 16.90 -3.01
C VAL A 82 1.32 16.87 -4.19
N GLU A 83 1.87 16.60 -5.37
CA GLU A 83 1.16 16.69 -6.63
C GLU A 83 1.10 15.36 -7.36
N ILE A 84 0.10 15.21 -8.21
CA ILE A 84 -0.09 14.02 -9.03
C ILE A 84 0.31 14.32 -10.45
N LEU A 85 1.20 13.49 -10.99
CA LEU A 85 1.49 13.42 -12.41
C LEU A 85 0.80 12.17 -12.97
N ALA A 86 -0.30 12.39 -13.67
CA ALA A 86 -1.00 11.33 -14.39
C ALA A 86 -0.31 11.07 -15.74
N ALA A 87 -0.42 9.82 -16.24
CA ALA A 87 0.02 9.54 -17.59
C ALA A 87 -0.79 10.38 -18.59
N GLU A 88 -0.09 11.17 -19.37
CA GLU A 88 -0.66 12.02 -20.40
C GLU A 88 -0.42 11.42 -21.78
N GLN A 89 -1.41 11.52 -22.65
CA GLN A 89 -1.24 11.31 -24.08
C GLN A 89 -0.86 12.64 -24.71
N THR A 90 0.23 12.65 -25.46
CA THR A 90 0.67 13.80 -26.26
C THR A 90 0.47 13.51 -27.74
N MET A 91 0.57 14.53 -28.58
CA MET A 91 0.48 14.34 -30.03
C MET A 91 1.58 13.39 -30.58
N GLU A 92 2.71 13.28 -29.86
CA GLU A 92 3.84 12.44 -30.26
C GLU A 92 3.78 11.02 -29.66
N LYS A 93 3.09 10.84 -28.49
CA LYS A 93 3.03 9.57 -27.76
C LYS A 93 1.64 9.36 -27.19
N THR A 94 0.95 8.34 -27.71
CA THR A 94 -0.42 7.96 -27.28
C THR A 94 -0.44 6.81 -26.28
N GLU A 95 0.69 6.19 -25.99
CA GLU A 95 0.78 5.02 -25.12
C GLU A 95 0.82 5.38 -23.63
N TRP A 96 0.24 4.50 -22.82
CA TRP A 96 0.38 4.54 -21.35
C TRP A 96 1.82 4.23 -20.92
N PHE A 97 2.18 4.55 -19.67
CA PHE A 97 3.46 4.13 -19.11
C PHE A 97 3.67 2.62 -19.24
N GLN A 98 4.75 2.21 -19.88
CA GLN A 98 5.04 0.81 -20.13
C GLN A 98 5.73 0.10 -18.96
N GLY A 99 6.19 0.85 -17.97
CA GLY A 99 6.84 0.35 -16.77
C GLY A 99 7.25 1.46 -15.81
N THR A 100 7.94 1.06 -14.76
CA THR A 100 8.35 1.96 -13.68
C THR A 100 9.36 3.02 -14.13
N ALA A 101 10.35 2.64 -14.93
CA ALA A 101 11.35 3.56 -15.47
C ALA A 101 10.75 4.45 -16.56
N ASP A 102 9.84 3.93 -17.39
CA ASP A 102 9.16 4.72 -18.41
C ASP A 102 8.28 5.82 -17.81
N ALA A 103 7.59 5.53 -16.69
CA ALA A 103 6.82 6.53 -15.97
C ALA A 103 7.68 7.70 -15.50
N VAL A 104 8.83 7.41 -14.91
CA VAL A 104 9.79 8.44 -14.45
C VAL A 104 10.41 9.18 -15.63
N ARG A 105 10.81 8.48 -16.71
CA ARG A 105 11.39 9.07 -17.93
C ARG A 105 10.46 10.12 -18.55
N ARG A 106 9.17 9.79 -18.71
CA ARG A 106 8.19 10.71 -19.29
C ARG A 106 7.89 11.91 -18.37
N SER A 107 8.22 11.80 -17.09
CA SER A 107 8.05 12.86 -16.12
C SER A 107 9.29 13.74 -15.90
N LEU A 108 10.44 13.43 -16.53
CA LEU A 108 11.71 14.14 -16.31
C LEU A 108 11.62 15.67 -16.49
N LYS A 109 10.77 16.13 -17.43
CA LYS A 109 10.51 17.58 -17.66
C LYS A 109 10.03 18.29 -16.39
N HIS A 110 9.33 17.59 -15.47
CA HIS A 110 8.85 18.15 -14.20
C HIS A 110 9.91 18.09 -13.09
N PHE A 111 10.99 17.34 -13.29
CA PHE A 111 12.06 17.15 -12.31
C PHE A 111 13.26 18.06 -12.59
N ASP A 112 13.24 18.79 -13.71
CA ASP A 112 14.35 19.65 -14.14
C ASP A 112 14.34 21.02 -13.47
N ASP A 113 14.32 21.01 -12.12
CA ASP A 113 14.52 22.17 -11.28
C ASP A 113 16.02 22.23 -10.90
N PRO A 114 16.75 23.35 -11.20
CA PRO A 114 18.16 23.50 -10.84
C PRO A 114 18.45 23.36 -9.34
N ALA A 115 17.48 23.63 -8.48
CA ALA A 115 17.63 23.49 -7.04
C ALA A 115 17.66 22.03 -6.60
N ILE A 116 17.13 21.09 -7.40
CA ILE A 116 17.09 19.67 -7.08
C ILE A 116 18.43 19.01 -7.42
N LYS A 117 19.02 18.36 -6.42
CA LYS A 117 20.28 17.59 -6.53
C LYS A 117 20.04 16.08 -6.43
N TYR A 118 19.05 15.67 -5.64
CA TYR A 118 18.75 14.27 -5.34
C TYR A 118 17.31 13.95 -5.66
N ILE A 119 17.08 12.76 -6.25
CA ILE A 119 15.74 12.25 -6.54
C ILE A 119 15.57 10.94 -5.80
N ILE A 120 14.52 10.86 -4.97
CA ILE A 120 14.14 9.64 -4.25
C ILE A 120 12.93 9.03 -4.95
N VAL A 121 13.09 7.82 -5.48
CA VAL A 121 12.02 7.06 -6.11
C VAL A 121 11.50 6.03 -5.11
N LEU A 122 10.18 6.01 -4.86
CA LEU A 122 9.53 5.13 -3.88
C LEU A 122 8.39 4.35 -4.51
N SER A 123 8.13 3.16 -3.98
CA SER A 123 6.91 2.40 -4.29
C SER A 123 5.72 2.92 -3.46
N GLY A 124 4.53 3.00 -4.09
CA GLY A 124 3.30 3.53 -3.48
C GLY A 124 2.44 2.49 -2.75
N ASP A 125 2.94 1.28 -2.51
CA ASP A 125 2.13 0.12 -2.14
C ASP A 125 2.75 -0.75 -1.04
N GLN A 126 3.59 -0.17 -0.20
CA GLN A 126 4.34 -0.85 0.85
C GLN A 126 4.01 -0.32 2.24
N LEU A 127 4.20 -1.15 3.26
CA LEU A 127 3.99 -0.83 4.66
C LEU A 127 5.34 -0.79 5.38
N TYR A 128 5.75 0.40 5.85
CA TYR A 128 7.00 0.62 6.57
C TYR A 128 7.02 2.02 7.21
N LYS A 129 7.90 2.23 8.20
CA LYS A 129 8.24 3.56 8.77
C LYS A 129 9.74 3.75 8.63
N MET A 130 10.17 4.67 7.79
CA MET A 130 11.59 4.84 7.47
C MET A 130 11.97 6.31 7.39
N ASN A 131 13.02 6.70 8.10
CA ASN A 131 13.63 8.00 7.97
C ASN A 131 14.49 8.05 6.69
N LEU A 132 13.91 8.60 5.63
CA LEU A 132 14.59 8.73 4.34
C LEU A 132 15.77 9.71 4.39
N LYS A 133 15.81 10.59 5.40
CA LYS A 133 16.94 11.48 5.61
C LYS A 133 18.20 10.70 5.98
N GLU A 134 18.10 9.67 6.81
CA GLU A 134 19.23 8.80 7.15
C GLU A 134 19.80 8.09 5.91
N MET A 135 18.92 7.63 5.01
CA MET A 135 19.32 7.04 3.74
C MET A 135 20.02 8.07 2.83
N LEU A 136 19.54 9.33 2.80
CA LEU A 136 20.16 10.39 2.04
C LEU A 136 21.54 10.80 2.62
N ASP A 137 21.64 10.88 3.93
CA ASP A 137 22.90 11.21 4.61
C ASP A 137 23.96 10.10 4.33
N PHE A 138 23.54 8.82 4.37
CA PHE A 138 24.36 7.68 3.96
C PHE A 138 24.78 7.79 2.47
N HIS A 139 23.87 8.11 1.57
CA HIS A 139 24.14 8.31 0.14
C HIS A 139 25.23 9.36 -0.08
N LYS A 140 25.13 10.48 0.62
CA LYS A 140 26.12 11.58 0.56
C LYS A 140 27.46 11.18 1.15
N GLU A 141 27.49 10.49 2.30
CA GLU A 141 28.70 10.01 2.96
C GLU A 141 29.47 9.05 2.06
N LYS A 142 28.77 8.12 1.41
CA LYS A 142 29.35 7.16 0.48
C LYS A 142 29.70 7.77 -0.88
N ARG A 143 29.31 9.03 -1.13
CA ARG A 143 29.45 9.68 -2.45
C ARG A 143 28.90 8.80 -3.57
N ALA A 144 27.82 8.09 -3.29
CA ALA A 144 27.21 7.17 -4.21
C ALA A 144 26.55 7.90 -5.41
N ASP A 145 26.54 7.27 -6.56
CA ASP A 145 25.74 7.71 -7.70
C ASP A 145 24.27 7.31 -7.51
N MET A 146 24.09 6.14 -6.89
CA MET A 146 22.80 5.55 -6.61
C MET A 146 22.85 4.76 -5.29
N THR A 147 21.77 4.81 -4.51
CA THR A 147 21.61 4.01 -3.28
C THR A 147 20.28 3.29 -3.30
N LEU A 148 20.28 1.99 -3.01
CA LEU A 148 19.10 1.16 -2.87
C LEU A 148 18.82 0.87 -1.41
N ALA A 149 17.58 1.10 -0.96
CA ALA A 149 17.14 0.58 0.34
C ALA A 149 16.92 -0.93 0.23
N CYS A 150 17.51 -1.65 1.16
CA CYS A 150 17.46 -3.11 1.22
C CYS A 150 17.03 -3.57 2.61
N ASN A 151 16.16 -4.58 2.69
CA ASN A 151 15.72 -5.18 3.94
C ASN A 151 16.25 -6.62 4.06
N PRO A 152 16.78 -7.05 5.22
CA PRO A 152 17.21 -8.43 5.44
C PRO A 152 16.03 -9.40 5.42
N ALA A 153 16.06 -10.39 4.55
CA ALA A 153 15.06 -11.43 4.46
C ALA A 153 15.64 -12.81 4.78
N TYR A 154 14.97 -13.53 5.67
CA TYR A 154 15.42 -14.81 6.22
C TYR A 154 14.65 -15.99 5.64
N ASP A 155 13.43 -15.78 5.17
CA ASP A 155 12.57 -16.83 4.63
C ASP A 155 12.82 -17.08 3.15
N LYS A 156 13.24 -18.32 2.82
CA LYS A 156 13.57 -18.75 1.46
C LYS A 156 12.39 -18.66 0.47
N LYS A 157 11.14 -18.71 0.96
CA LYS A 157 9.96 -18.66 0.10
C LYS A 157 9.72 -17.24 -0.40
N SER A 158 9.81 -16.27 0.48
CA SER A 158 9.65 -14.85 0.14
C SER A 158 10.75 -14.33 -0.80
N LEU A 159 11.98 -14.86 -0.67
CA LEU A 159 13.13 -14.48 -1.52
C LEU A 159 12.90 -14.71 -3.03
N ARG A 160 12.04 -15.68 -3.39
CA ARG A 160 11.76 -15.99 -4.81
C ARG A 160 10.79 -15.02 -5.48
N GLU A 161 10.16 -14.16 -4.69
CA GLU A 161 9.17 -13.20 -5.19
C GLU A 161 9.70 -11.76 -5.22
N MET A 162 10.94 -11.54 -4.73
CA MET A 162 11.55 -10.23 -4.55
C MET A 162 12.83 -10.07 -5.37
N GLY A 163 13.25 -8.82 -5.57
CA GLY A 163 14.55 -8.49 -6.12
C GLY A 163 15.63 -8.63 -5.04
N ILE A 164 16.69 -9.40 -5.31
CA ILE A 164 17.77 -9.67 -4.37
C ILE A 164 19.03 -8.98 -4.85
N VAL A 165 19.70 -8.25 -3.95
CA VAL A 165 20.99 -7.62 -4.23
C VAL A 165 22.16 -8.54 -3.81
N LYS A 166 23.21 -8.53 -4.63
CA LYS A 166 24.49 -9.17 -4.29
C LYS A 166 25.52 -8.09 -4.00
N LEU A 167 26.21 -8.23 -2.89
CA LEU A 167 27.27 -7.32 -2.47
C LEU A 167 28.66 -7.89 -2.77
N ASP A 168 29.62 -6.99 -2.96
CA ASP A 168 31.04 -7.30 -2.92
C ASP A 168 31.60 -7.27 -1.48
N ALA A 169 32.93 -7.45 -1.35
CA ALA A 169 33.62 -7.38 -0.06
C ALA A 169 33.58 -5.99 0.61
N ASN A 170 33.29 -4.94 -0.14
CA ASN A 170 33.18 -3.55 0.33
C ASN A 170 31.74 -3.12 0.62
N ASN A 171 30.78 -4.06 0.60
CA ASN A 171 29.34 -3.83 0.73
C ASN A 171 28.70 -3.00 -0.41
N ARG A 172 29.34 -2.92 -1.57
CA ARG A 172 28.76 -2.31 -2.78
C ARG A 172 27.91 -3.31 -3.52
N ILE A 173 26.84 -2.83 -4.18
CA ILE A 173 26.00 -3.67 -5.01
C ILE A 173 26.71 -3.96 -6.34
N VAL A 174 26.93 -5.24 -6.62
CA VAL A 174 27.58 -5.70 -7.85
C VAL A 174 26.66 -6.51 -8.76
N ASP A 175 25.52 -6.97 -8.24
CA ASP A 175 24.56 -7.72 -9.03
C ASP A 175 23.15 -7.64 -8.40
N PHE A 176 22.12 -7.88 -9.24
CA PHE A 176 20.73 -7.83 -8.84
C PHE A 176 19.95 -8.98 -9.49
N PHE A 177 19.27 -9.76 -8.69
CA PHE A 177 18.51 -10.91 -9.15
C PHE A 177 16.99 -10.68 -8.96
N GLU A 178 16.30 -10.27 -10.00
CA GLU A 178 14.85 -10.13 -9.95
C GLU A 178 14.17 -11.50 -9.91
N LYS A 179 13.49 -11.80 -8.82
CA LYS A 179 12.73 -13.05 -8.57
C LYS A 179 13.51 -14.32 -8.90
N PRO A 180 14.66 -14.56 -8.27
CA PRO A 180 15.56 -15.64 -8.64
C PRO A 180 14.94 -17.00 -8.36
N LYS A 181 14.87 -17.84 -9.41
CA LYS A 181 14.45 -19.24 -9.30
C LYS A 181 15.61 -20.16 -8.93
N SER A 182 16.85 -19.76 -9.19
CA SER A 182 18.05 -20.56 -8.99
C SER A 182 18.55 -20.52 -7.54
N ALA A 183 18.70 -21.68 -6.93
CA ALA A 183 19.29 -21.81 -5.59
C ALA A 183 20.76 -21.32 -5.54
N THR A 184 21.52 -21.48 -6.63
CA THR A 184 22.91 -21.03 -6.75
C THR A 184 23.00 -19.50 -6.65
N ARG A 185 22.10 -18.76 -7.33
CA ARG A 185 22.03 -17.29 -7.25
C ARG A 185 21.70 -16.84 -5.82
N LEU A 186 20.73 -17.49 -5.16
CA LEU A 186 20.40 -17.19 -3.76
C LEU A 186 21.60 -17.40 -2.84
N LYS A 187 22.33 -18.53 -3.00
CA LYS A 187 23.52 -18.84 -2.22
C LYS A 187 24.62 -17.79 -2.42
N SER A 188 24.83 -17.32 -3.67
CA SER A 188 25.85 -16.31 -4.00
C SER A 188 25.54 -14.91 -3.45
N ALA A 189 24.29 -14.60 -3.12
CA ALA A 189 23.83 -13.34 -2.53
C ALA A 189 23.58 -13.45 -1.02
N THR A 190 23.90 -14.60 -0.40
CA THR A 190 23.70 -14.79 1.04
C THR A 190 24.81 -14.08 1.81
N ILE A 191 24.42 -13.24 2.76
CA ILE A 191 25.32 -12.55 3.70
C ILE A 191 25.00 -12.95 5.14
N SER A 192 25.83 -12.53 6.08
CA SER A 192 25.59 -12.70 7.51
C SER A 192 25.37 -11.34 8.16
N ILE A 193 24.22 -11.14 8.81
CA ILE A 193 23.93 -9.97 9.62
C ILE A 193 23.69 -10.46 11.04
N GLU A 194 24.45 -9.94 12.02
CA GLU A 194 24.35 -10.32 13.44
C GLU A 194 24.40 -11.85 13.65
N GLY A 195 25.27 -12.54 12.89
CA GLY A 195 25.43 -14.00 12.97
C GLY A 195 24.36 -14.82 12.26
N LYS A 196 23.31 -14.19 11.71
CA LYS A 196 22.22 -14.88 10.99
C LYS A 196 22.41 -14.75 9.48
N LYS A 197 22.29 -15.88 8.76
CA LYS A 197 22.32 -15.88 7.28
C LYS A 197 21.03 -15.32 6.70
N CYS A 198 21.14 -14.33 5.83
CA CYS A 198 20.01 -13.70 5.13
C CYS A 198 20.41 -13.30 3.71
N CYS A 199 19.44 -12.92 2.90
CA CYS A 199 19.66 -12.16 1.67
C CYS A 199 19.10 -10.74 1.85
N LEU A 200 19.74 -9.75 1.21
CA LEU A 200 19.19 -8.41 1.13
C LEU A 200 18.19 -8.34 -0.03
N VAL A 201 16.94 -7.99 0.29
CA VAL A 201 15.91 -7.75 -0.71
C VAL A 201 15.75 -6.26 -0.96
N SER A 202 15.63 -5.88 -2.23
CA SER A 202 15.34 -4.49 -2.60
C SER A 202 13.94 -4.11 -2.14
N MET A 203 13.84 -2.98 -1.46
CA MET A 203 12.56 -2.40 -1.05
C MET A 203 11.88 -1.63 -2.19
N GLY A 204 12.51 -1.48 -3.37
CA GLY A 204 11.97 -0.61 -4.42
C GLY A 204 12.01 0.87 -4.06
N ILE A 205 12.95 1.25 -3.19
CA ILE A 205 13.22 2.62 -2.77
C ILE A 205 14.65 2.95 -3.19
N TYR A 206 14.80 4.01 -3.96
CA TYR A 206 16.07 4.37 -4.60
C TYR A 206 16.39 5.85 -4.39
N ILE A 207 17.64 6.19 -4.11
CA ILE A 207 18.15 7.56 -4.19
C ILE A 207 19.11 7.64 -5.36
N PHE A 208 18.96 8.67 -6.18
CA PHE A 208 19.84 8.99 -7.28
C PHE A 208 20.36 10.41 -7.15
N ASN A 209 21.61 10.64 -7.54
CA ASN A 209 22.00 11.96 -7.98
C ASN A 209 21.15 12.33 -9.21
N LYS A 210 20.59 13.55 -9.27
CA LYS A 210 19.68 13.97 -10.36
C LYS A 210 20.29 13.68 -11.74
N ASN A 211 21.55 14.11 -11.96
CA ASN A 211 22.21 13.94 -13.25
C ASN A 211 22.37 12.45 -13.66
N VAL A 212 22.63 11.59 -12.67
CA VAL A 212 22.76 10.14 -12.91
C VAL A 212 21.43 9.54 -13.32
N LEU A 213 20.32 9.93 -12.66
CA LEU A 213 18.99 9.44 -13.06
C LEU A 213 18.64 9.89 -14.49
N PHE A 214 18.89 11.16 -14.85
CA PHE A 214 18.64 11.69 -16.18
C PHE A 214 19.48 10.96 -17.25
N GLU A 215 20.75 10.75 -16.99
CA GLU A 215 21.64 9.98 -17.85
C GLU A 215 21.10 8.58 -18.09
N LEU A 216 20.86 7.80 -17.03
CA LEU A 216 20.39 6.41 -17.13
C LEU A 216 19.05 6.25 -17.86
N LEU A 217 18.16 7.23 -17.73
CA LEU A 217 16.84 7.19 -18.36
C LEU A 217 16.86 7.69 -19.82
N ASN A 218 17.75 8.63 -20.17
CA ASN A 218 17.88 9.14 -21.53
C ASN A 218 18.70 8.23 -22.44
N GLU A 219 19.66 7.48 -21.91
CA GLU A 219 20.50 6.56 -22.67
C GLU A 219 19.81 5.22 -23.00
N SER A 220 18.61 4.97 -22.49
CA SER A 220 17.96 3.66 -22.59
C SER A 220 16.45 3.76 -22.72
N ASP A 221 15.86 3.03 -23.68
CA ASP A 221 14.42 2.85 -23.83
C ASP A 221 13.82 1.80 -22.88
N LYS A 222 14.63 1.24 -21.98
CA LYS A 222 14.21 0.24 -21.01
C LYS A 222 13.16 0.79 -20.07
N VAL A 223 12.20 -0.06 -19.70
CA VAL A 223 10.96 0.39 -19.06
C VAL A 223 10.87 0.08 -17.56
N ASP A 224 11.73 -0.80 -17.03
CA ASP A 224 11.67 -1.28 -15.65
C ASP A 224 12.97 -0.99 -14.88
N PHE A 225 12.85 -0.34 -13.70
CA PHE A 225 14.02 -0.05 -12.87
C PHE A 225 14.71 -1.31 -12.38
N GLY A 226 13.96 -2.22 -11.76
CA GLY A 226 14.53 -3.39 -11.09
C GLY A 226 15.07 -4.44 -12.05
N LYS A 227 14.44 -4.62 -13.20
CA LYS A 227 14.86 -5.64 -14.19
C LYS A 227 15.92 -5.15 -15.15
N GLU A 228 15.94 -3.86 -15.43
CA GLU A 228 16.72 -3.37 -16.58
C GLU A 228 17.65 -2.21 -16.23
N ILE A 229 17.13 -1.10 -15.69
CA ILE A 229 17.94 0.11 -15.48
C ILE A 229 19.01 -0.14 -14.42
N ILE A 230 18.61 -0.60 -13.22
CA ILE A 230 19.50 -0.81 -12.09
C ILE A 230 20.56 -1.88 -12.39
N PRO A 231 20.22 -3.10 -12.88
CA PRO A 231 21.23 -4.11 -13.17
C PRO A 231 22.27 -3.66 -14.20
N ASN A 232 21.85 -2.86 -15.20
CA ASN A 232 22.76 -2.40 -16.24
C ASN A 232 23.65 -1.21 -15.83
N SER A 233 23.39 -0.60 -14.68
CA SER A 233 24.15 0.57 -14.22
C SER A 233 25.37 0.20 -13.36
N PHE A 234 25.41 -0.97 -12.74
CA PHE A 234 26.46 -1.34 -11.75
C PHE A 234 27.89 -1.28 -12.26
N ALA A 235 28.10 -1.56 -13.55
CA ALA A 235 29.43 -1.50 -14.14
C ALA A 235 29.97 -0.05 -14.29
N ARG A 236 29.09 0.95 -14.28
CA ARG A 236 29.42 2.35 -14.57
C ARG A 236 29.13 3.33 -13.43
N LYS A 237 28.31 2.94 -12.48
CA LYS A 237 27.80 3.80 -11.40
C LYS A 237 28.07 3.17 -10.04
N LEU A 238 28.58 3.99 -9.12
CA LEU A 238 28.79 3.58 -7.74
C LEU A 238 27.44 3.38 -7.05
N THR A 239 27.10 2.12 -6.78
CA THR A 239 25.81 1.74 -6.20
C THR A 239 26.00 1.14 -4.82
N GLU A 240 25.37 1.74 -3.83
CA GLU A 240 25.44 1.34 -2.42
C GLU A 240 24.13 0.74 -1.91
N ALA A 241 24.24 -0.20 -0.98
CA ALA A 241 23.08 -0.78 -0.29
C ALA A 241 22.88 -0.11 1.07
N PHE A 242 21.78 0.60 1.25
CA PHE A 242 21.33 1.07 2.57
C PHE A 242 20.51 -0.03 3.25
N VAL A 243 21.05 -0.62 4.31
CA VAL A 243 20.37 -1.72 5.03
C VAL A 243 19.38 -1.16 6.03
N TYR A 244 18.11 -1.20 5.67
CA TYR A 244 17.00 -0.85 6.56
C TYR A 244 16.61 -2.06 7.43
N ARG A 245 16.68 -1.91 8.74
CA ARG A 245 16.42 -2.99 9.71
C ARG A 245 15.04 -2.95 10.34
N GLY A 246 14.24 -1.94 10.01
CA GLY A 246 12.87 -1.81 10.48
C GLY A 246 11.89 -2.77 9.77
N TYR A 247 10.66 -2.73 10.24
CA TYR A 247 9.58 -3.50 9.62
C TYR A 247 9.27 -3.01 8.21
N TRP A 248 9.24 -3.92 7.27
CA TRP A 248 8.87 -3.65 5.87
C TRP A 248 8.11 -4.81 5.27
N ARG A 249 7.00 -4.50 4.55
CA ARG A 249 6.19 -5.47 3.83
C ARG A 249 5.70 -4.91 2.50
N ASP A 250 5.82 -5.72 1.44
CA ASP A 250 5.12 -5.49 0.18
C ASP A 250 3.67 -5.99 0.29
N ILE A 251 2.71 -5.07 0.09
CA ILE A 251 1.28 -5.40 0.08
C ILE A 251 0.89 -5.84 -1.33
N GLY A 252 1.55 -6.88 -1.84
CA GLY A 252 1.46 -7.31 -3.23
C GLY A 252 0.34 -8.30 -3.54
N SER A 253 -0.30 -8.92 -2.55
CA SER A 253 -1.33 -9.96 -2.72
C SER A 253 -2.47 -9.79 -1.74
N ILE A 254 -3.61 -10.45 -2.00
CA ILE A 254 -4.75 -10.49 -1.06
C ILE A 254 -4.33 -11.05 0.29
N ARG A 255 -3.50 -12.12 0.31
CA ARG A 255 -2.99 -12.71 1.54
C ARG A 255 -2.17 -11.69 2.35
N ASN A 256 -1.18 -11.05 1.73
CA ASN A 256 -0.37 -10.06 2.42
C ASN A 256 -1.21 -8.87 2.91
N PHE A 257 -2.15 -8.39 2.09
CA PHE A 257 -3.07 -7.32 2.48
C PHE A 257 -3.90 -7.70 3.72
N TYR A 258 -4.43 -8.91 3.73
CA TYR A 258 -5.24 -9.43 4.83
C TYR A 258 -4.41 -9.58 6.11
N ASP A 259 -3.28 -10.28 6.02
CA ASP A 259 -2.42 -10.55 7.17
C ASP A 259 -1.85 -9.24 7.77
N GLU A 260 -1.42 -8.29 6.91
CA GLU A 260 -0.86 -7.01 7.35
C GLU A 260 -1.89 -6.05 7.95
N ASN A 261 -3.17 -6.13 7.58
CA ASN A 261 -4.21 -5.38 8.28
C ASN A 261 -4.52 -5.98 9.66
N LEU A 262 -4.55 -7.31 9.77
CA LEU A 262 -4.88 -7.96 11.02
C LEU A 262 -3.74 -7.89 12.04
N VAL A 263 -2.48 -7.95 11.61
CA VAL A 263 -1.34 -7.81 12.53
C VAL A 263 -1.33 -6.46 13.25
N LEU A 264 -1.92 -5.42 12.66
CA LEU A 264 -2.07 -4.12 13.32
C LEU A 264 -3.02 -4.13 14.52
N THR A 265 -3.87 -5.16 14.66
CA THR A 265 -4.77 -5.33 15.78
C THR A 265 -4.10 -5.98 17.01
N GLU A 266 -2.86 -6.45 16.88
CA GLU A 266 -2.11 -7.05 17.99
C GLU A 266 -1.76 -5.98 19.03
N PRO A 267 -1.61 -6.37 20.32
CA PRO A 267 -1.26 -5.43 21.42
C PRO A 267 0.04 -4.66 21.16
N VAL A 268 1.01 -5.31 20.52
CA VAL A 268 2.27 -4.69 20.10
C VAL A 268 2.48 -5.03 18.62
N PRO A 269 1.92 -4.22 17.69
CA PRO A 269 2.07 -4.46 16.28
C PRO A 269 3.52 -4.15 15.84
N PRO A 270 4.01 -4.80 14.77
CA PRO A 270 5.38 -4.58 14.29
C PRO A 270 5.59 -3.19 13.70
N ILE A 271 4.52 -2.48 13.39
CA ILE A 271 4.50 -1.07 12.99
C ILE A 271 3.44 -0.33 13.80
N ASP A 272 3.87 0.69 14.53
CA ASP A 272 3.00 1.47 15.40
C ASP A 272 2.44 2.70 14.67
N PHE A 273 1.10 2.79 14.55
CA PHE A 273 0.39 3.95 14.00
C PHE A 273 0.01 4.99 15.05
N PHE A 274 0.24 4.70 16.33
CA PHE A 274 0.01 5.61 17.46
C PHE A 274 1.27 6.40 17.87
N ASP A 275 2.37 6.25 17.12
CA ASP A 275 3.61 6.98 17.36
C ASP A 275 3.45 8.46 16.97
N GLU A 276 3.43 9.35 17.95
CA GLU A 276 3.30 10.79 17.75
C GLU A 276 4.52 11.43 17.07
N ASN A 277 5.70 10.83 17.18
CA ASN A 277 6.93 11.32 16.56
C ASN A 277 7.05 10.95 15.08
N TRP A 278 6.27 9.96 14.64
CA TRP A 278 6.27 9.49 13.25
C TRP A 278 4.86 9.17 12.78
N GLN A 279 4.04 10.20 12.67
CA GLN A 279 2.62 10.05 12.30
C GLN A 279 2.46 9.63 10.85
N ILE A 280 1.48 8.75 10.60
CA ILE A 280 1.00 8.49 9.25
C ILE A 280 -0.15 9.45 8.96
N PHE A 281 0.11 10.45 8.13
CA PHE A 281 -0.89 11.45 7.74
C PHE A 281 -1.92 10.83 6.79
N THR A 282 -3.18 11.16 7.01
CA THR A 282 -4.27 10.75 6.13
C THR A 282 -5.37 11.81 6.11
N ARG A 283 -6.32 11.67 5.20
CA ARG A 283 -7.41 12.65 5.03
C ARG A 283 -8.24 12.81 6.32
N PRO A 284 -8.31 14.00 6.93
CA PRO A 284 -9.25 14.27 8.01
C PRO A 284 -10.68 14.21 7.47
N ARG A 285 -11.58 13.53 8.18
CA ARG A 285 -12.95 13.28 7.72
C ARG A 285 -14.01 14.03 8.50
N TYR A 286 -13.67 14.65 9.63
CA TYR A 286 -14.61 15.35 10.52
C TYR A 286 -15.84 14.49 10.83
N LEU A 287 -15.62 13.20 11.13
CA LEU A 287 -16.67 12.25 11.46
C LEU A 287 -16.97 12.31 12.97
N PRO A 288 -18.22 11.94 13.37
CA PRO A 288 -18.53 11.79 14.79
C PRO A 288 -17.71 10.64 15.38
N PRO A 289 -17.55 10.62 16.71
CA PRO A 289 -17.01 9.47 17.41
C PRO A 289 -17.75 8.17 17.06
N MET A 290 -17.10 7.06 17.24
CA MET A 290 -17.73 5.74 17.10
C MET A 290 -18.81 5.58 18.19
N LYS A 291 -19.96 4.98 17.81
CA LYS A 291 -21.06 4.65 18.72
C LYS A 291 -21.12 3.14 18.94
N VAL A 292 -20.94 2.70 20.18
CA VAL A 292 -21.01 1.28 20.55
C VAL A 292 -22.12 1.08 21.57
N LYS A 293 -22.94 0.04 21.38
CA LYS A 293 -24.02 -0.38 22.29
C LYS A 293 -23.87 -1.89 22.56
N ASP A 294 -23.82 -2.28 23.82
CA ASP A 294 -23.90 -3.66 24.34
C ASP A 294 -23.06 -4.69 23.53
N SER A 295 -21.80 -4.36 23.20
CA SER A 295 -20.98 -5.15 22.30
C SER A 295 -19.74 -5.74 22.97
N LYS A 296 -19.29 -6.92 22.54
CA LYS A 296 -18.03 -7.56 22.96
C LYS A 296 -16.95 -7.29 21.91
N ILE A 297 -15.90 -6.57 22.30
CA ILE A 297 -14.82 -6.17 21.37
C ILE A 297 -13.48 -6.62 21.96
N SER A 298 -12.69 -7.32 21.13
CA SER A 298 -11.32 -7.73 21.51
C SER A 298 -10.40 -7.68 20.29
N LYS A 299 -9.14 -7.26 20.49
CA LYS A 299 -8.09 -7.17 19.45
C LYS A 299 -8.62 -6.56 18.14
N SER A 300 -9.24 -5.41 18.18
CA SER A 300 -9.89 -4.83 16.98
C SER A 300 -9.59 -3.33 16.85
N ILE A 301 -9.42 -2.88 15.61
CA ILE A 301 -9.30 -1.47 15.24
C ILE A 301 -10.66 -1.02 14.70
N ILE A 302 -11.19 0.09 15.21
CA ILE A 302 -12.49 0.63 14.79
C ILE A 302 -12.33 2.12 14.49
N SER A 303 -12.67 2.51 13.27
CA SER A 303 -12.53 3.89 12.81
C SER A 303 -13.73 4.77 13.15
N GLU A 304 -13.53 6.07 13.06
CA GLU A 304 -14.51 7.13 13.36
C GLU A 304 -15.80 6.95 12.54
N GLY A 305 -16.92 7.41 13.11
CA GLY A 305 -18.23 7.37 12.49
C GLY A 305 -18.89 5.99 12.42
N SER A 306 -18.28 4.98 13.03
CA SER A 306 -18.83 3.62 13.05
C SER A 306 -19.96 3.48 14.08
N ILE A 307 -20.94 2.62 13.78
CA ILE A 307 -22.08 2.27 14.66
C ILE A 307 -22.09 0.76 14.85
N ILE A 308 -21.95 0.31 16.09
CA ILE A 308 -21.90 -1.11 16.46
C ILE A 308 -22.98 -1.39 17.51
N GLU A 309 -23.91 -2.28 17.18
CA GLU A 309 -25.09 -2.56 17.99
C GLU A 309 -25.09 -4.03 18.46
N SER A 310 -24.90 -4.28 19.76
CA SER A 310 -25.00 -5.60 20.39
C SER A 310 -24.28 -6.71 19.61
N ALA A 311 -23.07 -6.44 19.17
CA ALA A 311 -22.28 -7.31 18.28
C ALA A 311 -21.02 -7.87 18.97
N THR A 312 -20.43 -8.91 18.39
CA THR A 312 -19.13 -9.45 18.80
C THR A 312 -18.10 -9.18 17.71
N LEU A 313 -17.04 -8.45 18.06
CA LEU A 313 -15.90 -8.19 17.20
C LEU A 313 -14.63 -8.80 17.80
N LYS A 314 -13.91 -9.57 17.02
CA LYS A 314 -12.67 -10.20 17.46
C LYS A 314 -11.63 -10.19 16.33
N HIS A 315 -10.41 -9.70 16.63
CA HIS A 315 -9.30 -9.68 15.71
C HIS A 315 -9.72 -9.16 14.33
N SER A 316 -10.27 -7.93 14.30
CA SER A 316 -10.91 -7.38 13.11
C SER A 316 -10.64 -5.90 12.95
N VAL A 317 -10.66 -5.43 11.71
CA VAL A 317 -10.50 -4.01 11.35
C VAL A 317 -11.82 -3.49 10.79
N ILE A 318 -12.38 -2.47 11.44
CA ILE A 318 -13.62 -1.80 11.00
C ILE A 318 -13.28 -0.40 10.51
N GLY A 319 -13.48 -0.16 9.23
CA GLY A 319 -13.21 1.12 8.57
C GLY A 319 -14.27 2.17 8.84
N LEU A 320 -14.00 3.37 8.32
CA LEU A 320 -14.83 4.57 8.50
C LEU A 320 -16.31 4.32 8.17
N ARG A 321 -17.21 4.84 9.03
CA ARG A 321 -18.68 4.67 8.91
C ARG A 321 -19.11 3.20 8.86
N GLY A 322 -18.35 2.30 9.48
CA GLY A 322 -18.73 0.90 9.60
C GLY A 322 -20.05 0.76 10.35
N ARG A 323 -20.99 -0.02 9.81
CA ARG A 323 -22.25 -0.34 10.49
C ARG A 323 -22.35 -1.83 10.72
N ILE A 324 -22.49 -2.21 12.01
CA ILE A 324 -22.56 -3.62 12.43
C ILE A 324 -23.86 -3.78 13.21
N GLY A 325 -24.77 -4.62 12.69
CA GLY A 325 -26.09 -4.85 13.25
C GLY A 325 -26.09 -5.80 14.45
N GLN A 326 -27.21 -5.77 15.19
CA GLN A 326 -27.45 -6.54 16.40
C GLN A 326 -27.21 -8.05 16.19
N GLY A 327 -26.52 -8.67 17.12
CA GLY A 327 -26.24 -10.11 17.10
C GLY A 327 -25.18 -10.54 16.08
N ALA A 328 -24.62 -9.61 15.31
CA ALA A 328 -23.58 -9.95 14.34
C ALA A 328 -22.25 -10.35 15.02
N VAL A 329 -21.58 -11.33 14.43
CA VAL A 329 -20.25 -11.80 14.84
C VAL A 329 -19.27 -11.55 13.69
N VAL A 330 -18.21 -10.79 13.96
CA VAL A 330 -17.15 -10.48 12.99
C VAL A 330 -15.81 -10.91 13.59
N GLU A 331 -15.19 -11.91 13.01
CA GLU A 331 -13.92 -12.49 13.49
C GLU A 331 -12.92 -12.59 12.34
N ASP A 332 -11.65 -12.33 12.64
CA ASP A 332 -10.55 -12.42 11.68
C ASP A 332 -10.89 -11.74 10.35
N SER A 333 -11.44 -10.52 10.39
CA SER A 333 -12.04 -9.92 9.19
C SER A 333 -11.74 -8.43 9.06
N ILE A 334 -11.75 -7.96 7.82
CA ILE A 334 -11.53 -6.57 7.47
C ILE A 334 -12.81 -6.03 6.84
N VAL A 335 -13.43 -5.04 7.48
CA VAL A 335 -14.59 -4.31 6.97
C VAL A 335 -14.13 -2.91 6.59
N MET A 336 -14.03 -2.59 5.30
CA MET A 336 -13.48 -1.30 4.84
C MET A 336 -14.41 -0.11 5.12
N GLY A 337 -15.63 -0.35 5.60
CA GLY A 337 -16.62 0.68 5.94
C GLY A 337 -17.30 1.30 4.74
N CYS A 338 -17.78 2.55 4.90
CA CYS A 338 -18.59 3.21 3.88
C CYS A 338 -18.02 4.58 3.49
N ASP A 339 -18.29 4.99 2.25
CA ASP A 339 -17.85 6.29 1.72
C ASP A 339 -18.79 7.41 2.19
N PHE A 340 -20.05 7.10 2.50
CA PHE A 340 -21.10 8.01 2.98
C PHE A 340 -22.09 7.30 3.92
N TYR A 341 -22.94 8.05 4.61
CA TYR A 341 -24.08 7.49 5.33
C TYR A 341 -25.31 7.46 4.44
N GLN A 342 -26.10 6.39 4.52
CA GLN A 342 -27.44 6.41 3.95
C GLN A 342 -28.35 7.37 4.75
N SER A 343 -29.18 8.12 4.07
CA SER A 343 -30.21 8.94 4.70
C SER A 343 -31.27 8.06 5.40
N LEU A 344 -31.95 8.61 6.39
CA LEU A 344 -33.00 7.90 7.10
C LEU A 344 -34.11 7.44 6.12
N GLY A 345 -34.45 8.26 5.13
CA GLY A 345 -35.43 7.92 4.10
C GLY A 345 -35.02 6.71 3.25
N GLU A 346 -33.74 6.64 2.86
CA GLU A 346 -33.19 5.48 2.13
C GLU A 346 -33.20 4.20 2.98
N ILE A 347 -32.85 4.31 4.26
CA ILE A 347 -32.89 3.19 5.20
C ILE A 347 -34.32 2.66 5.34
N ILE A 348 -35.30 3.53 5.61
CA ILE A 348 -36.71 3.15 5.76
C ILE A 348 -37.25 2.53 4.46
N LYS A 349 -36.93 3.12 3.30
CA LYS A 349 -37.35 2.59 2.00
C LYS A 349 -36.75 1.21 1.73
N ALA A 350 -35.48 0.99 2.07
CA ALA A 350 -34.83 -0.30 1.93
C ALA A 350 -35.46 -1.36 2.85
N GLN A 351 -35.67 -1.02 4.12
CA GLN A 351 -36.33 -1.92 5.11
C GLN A 351 -37.74 -2.31 4.70
N LYS A 352 -38.60 -1.35 4.27
CA LYS A 352 -39.94 -1.63 3.75
C LYS A 352 -39.93 -2.56 2.53
N ALA A 353 -38.89 -2.49 1.71
CA ALA A 353 -38.71 -3.32 0.53
C ALA A 353 -37.97 -4.66 0.84
N GLY A 354 -37.69 -5.00 2.10
CA GLY A 354 -36.94 -6.20 2.49
C GLY A 354 -35.51 -6.22 1.96
N ARG A 355 -34.91 -5.06 1.60
CA ARG A 355 -33.59 -4.96 1.03
C ARG A 355 -32.54 -4.61 2.09
N PRO A 356 -31.33 -5.20 2.01
CA PRO A 356 -30.25 -4.87 2.93
C PRO A 356 -29.84 -3.38 2.85
N ILE A 357 -29.51 -2.81 3.99
CA ILE A 357 -28.89 -1.48 4.11
C ILE A 357 -27.36 -1.59 4.10
N MET A 358 -26.64 -0.47 3.91
CA MET A 358 -25.19 -0.46 3.97
C MET A 358 -24.66 -0.92 5.33
N GLY A 359 -23.63 -1.75 5.30
CA GLY A 359 -23.03 -2.40 6.46
C GLY A 359 -23.40 -3.86 6.59
N ILE A 360 -23.29 -4.37 7.79
CA ILE A 360 -23.59 -5.77 8.16
C ILE A 360 -24.93 -5.80 8.89
N GLY A 361 -25.85 -6.62 8.41
CA GLY A 361 -27.18 -6.83 8.97
C GLY A 361 -27.17 -7.56 10.32
N LYS A 362 -28.37 -7.87 10.83
CA LYS A 362 -28.54 -8.55 12.12
C LYS A 362 -28.15 -10.03 12.04
N ASN A 363 -27.63 -10.56 13.14
CA ASN A 363 -27.30 -12.00 13.32
C ASN A 363 -26.39 -12.59 12.23
N CYS A 364 -25.60 -11.75 11.55
CA CYS A 364 -24.64 -12.20 10.54
C CYS A 364 -23.42 -12.85 11.21
N VAL A 365 -22.82 -13.81 10.53
CA VAL A 365 -21.55 -14.42 10.94
C VAL A 365 -20.52 -14.20 9.83
N ILE A 366 -19.49 -13.40 10.11
CA ILE A 366 -18.43 -13.04 9.17
C ILE A 366 -17.11 -13.56 9.74
N ARG A 367 -16.42 -14.43 9.02
CA ARG A 367 -15.12 -14.95 9.43
C ARG A 367 -14.17 -15.04 8.24
N LYS A 368 -12.91 -14.67 8.47
CA LYS A 368 -11.83 -14.73 7.48
C LYS A 368 -12.23 -14.08 6.15
N ALA A 369 -12.72 -12.84 6.24
CA ALA A 369 -13.27 -12.13 5.09
C ALA A 369 -12.75 -10.69 4.99
N ILE A 370 -12.77 -10.17 3.76
CA ILE A 370 -12.57 -8.76 3.43
C ILE A 370 -13.89 -8.26 2.84
N LEU A 371 -14.52 -7.32 3.51
CA LEU A 371 -15.73 -6.63 3.03
C LEU A 371 -15.31 -5.26 2.51
N ASP A 372 -15.36 -5.08 1.19
CA ASP A 372 -14.95 -3.83 0.55
C ASP A 372 -15.99 -2.72 0.85
N LYS A 373 -15.74 -1.52 0.37
CA LYS A 373 -16.55 -0.33 0.68
C LYS A 373 -18.00 -0.45 0.21
N ASN A 374 -18.90 0.12 1.02
CA ASN A 374 -20.34 0.27 0.72
C ASN A 374 -21.08 -1.07 0.53
N VAL A 375 -20.57 -2.16 1.07
CA VAL A 375 -21.26 -3.45 1.01
C VAL A 375 -22.57 -3.41 1.79
N LYS A 376 -23.54 -4.23 1.36
CA LYS A 376 -24.85 -4.41 1.99
C LYS A 376 -25.02 -5.89 2.30
N ILE A 377 -24.86 -6.27 3.55
CA ILE A 377 -25.00 -7.66 3.99
C ILE A 377 -26.36 -7.82 4.66
N GLY A 378 -27.22 -8.68 4.10
CA GLY A 378 -28.54 -8.95 4.63
C GLY A 378 -28.51 -9.71 5.95
N ASP A 379 -29.60 -9.60 6.72
CA ASP A 379 -29.74 -10.26 8.01
C ASP A 379 -29.53 -11.78 7.91
N ASN A 380 -28.96 -12.39 8.96
CA ASN A 380 -28.71 -13.83 9.07
C ASN A 380 -27.72 -14.41 8.02
N ALA A 381 -26.99 -13.57 7.27
CA ALA A 381 -26.00 -14.05 6.31
C ALA A 381 -24.78 -14.67 7.02
N LYS A 382 -24.25 -15.77 6.46
CA LYS A 382 -23.05 -16.47 6.93
C LYS A 382 -21.97 -16.40 5.86
N ILE A 383 -20.91 -15.64 6.11
CA ILE A 383 -19.76 -15.44 5.20
C ILE A 383 -18.54 -16.06 5.89
N THR A 384 -18.36 -17.37 5.72
CA THR A 384 -17.39 -18.17 6.51
C THR A 384 -16.61 -19.18 5.69
N ASN A 385 -16.80 -19.22 4.36
CA ASN A 385 -16.20 -20.21 3.46
C ASN A 385 -16.41 -21.66 3.93
N VAL A 386 -17.65 -22.00 4.24
CA VAL A 386 -18.02 -23.34 4.81
C VAL A 386 -17.54 -24.53 3.95
N LYS A 387 -17.37 -24.33 2.64
CA LYS A 387 -16.91 -25.34 1.69
C LYS A 387 -15.39 -25.42 1.56
N ASN A 388 -14.63 -24.59 2.31
CA ASN A 388 -13.16 -24.49 2.24
C ASN A 388 -12.64 -24.28 0.80
N ILE A 389 -13.34 -23.50 -0.01
CA ILE A 389 -12.94 -23.19 -1.38
C ILE A 389 -11.67 -22.32 -1.33
N LYS A 390 -10.65 -22.71 -2.09
CA LYS A 390 -9.41 -21.97 -2.14
C LYS A 390 -9.52 -20.72 -3.02
N ASP A 391 -10.07 -20.89 -4.22
CA ASP A 391 -10.21 -19.81 -5.20
C ASP A 391 -11.57 -19.90 -5.90
N PHE A 392 -12.27 -18.77 -5.98
CA PHE A 392 -13.57 -18.63 -6.65
C PHE A 392 -13.72 -17.20 -7.16
N GLU A 393 -14.38 -17.02 -8.28
CA GLU A 393 -14.71 -15.71 -8.82
C GLU A 393 -16.19 -15.63 -9.18
N GLY A 394 -16.90 -14.71 -8.54
CA GLY A 394 -18.33 -14.46 -8.74
C GLY A 394 -18.65 -12.98 -8.88
N LYS A 395 -19.93 -12.68 -9.12
CA LYS A 395 -20.41 -11.32 -9.38
C LYS A 395 -20.27 -10.40 -8.16
N ASN A 396 -20.65 -10.88 -6.97
CA ASN A 396 -20.74 -10.08 -5.75
C ASN A 396 -19.58 -10.35 -4.77
N TYR A 397 -18.93 -11.50 -4.90
CA TYR A 397 -17.79 -11.88 -4.08
C TYR A 397 -16.83 -12.79 -4.84
N SER A 398 -15.61 -12.83 -4.36
CA SER A 398 -14.56 -13.76 -4.79
C SER A 398 -13.93 -14.43 -3.57
N ILE A 399 -13.25 -15.55 -3.78
CA ILE A 399 -12.40 -16.19 -2.75
C ILE A 399 -10.99 -16.25 -3.33
N LYS A 400 -9.99 -15.85 -2.56
CA LYS A 400 -8.57 -15.95 -2.91
C LYS A 400 -7.78 -16.46 -1.70
N ASP A 401 -7.04 -17.53 -1.87
CA ASP A 401 -6.34 -18.23 -0.79
C ASP A 401 -7.25 -18.58 0.41
N GLY A 402 -8.53 -18.91 0.15
CA GLY A 402 -9.52 -19.21 1.15
C GLY A 402 -10.04 -18.00 1.94
N ILE A 403 -9.68 -16.76 1.55
CA ILE A 403 -10.21 -15.50 2.09
C ILE A 403 -11.37 -15.05 1.21
N ILE A 404 -12.54 -14.80 1.80
CA ILE A 404 -13.69 -14.27 1.08
C ILE A 404 -13.53 -12.77 0.89
N ILE A 405 -13.72 -12.26 -0.32
CA ILE A 405 -13.70 -10.84 -0.62
C ILE A 405 -15.07 -10.45 -1.17
N VAL A 406 -15.88 -9.74 -0.39
CA VAL A 406 -17.12 -9.14 -0.88
C VAL A 406 -16.77 -7.85 -1.61
N HIS A 407 -17.22 -7.74 -2.87
CA HIS A 407 -16.83 -6.66 -3.77
C HIS A 407 -17.43 -5.32 -3.33
N LYS A 408 -16.77 -4.23 -3.69
CA LYS A 408 -17.28 -2.87 -3.45
C LYS A 408 -18.70 -2.72 -4.02
N ASN A 409 -19.58 -2.04 -3.25
CA ASN A 409 -21.00 -1.82 -3.58
C ASN A 409 -21.84 -3.11 -3.69
N ALA A 410 -21.31 -4.30 -3.45
CA ALA A 410 -22.04 -5.54 -3.58
C ALA A 410 -23.12 -5.70 -2.50
N THR A 411 -24.15 -6.44 -2.85
CA THR A 411 -25.24 -6.85 -1.94
C THR A 411 -25.18 -8.37 -1.78
N ILE A 412 -25.23 -8.81 -0.53
CA ILE A 412 -25.40 -10.23 -0.14
C ILE A 412 -26.80 -10.34 0.48
N ASP A 413 -27.61 -11.23 -0.04
CA ASP A 413 -29.00 -11.37 0.37
C ASP A 413 -29.15 -11.89 1.80
N PRO A 414 -30.27 -11.62 2.48
CA PRO A 414 -30.56 -12.20 3.80
C PRO A 414 -30.49 -13.72 3.78
N GLY A 415 -29.90 -14.31 4.83
CA GLY A 415 -29.77 -15.77 4.97
C GLY A 415 -28.77 -16.43 4.03
N ALA A 416 -28.06 -15.68 3.18
CA ALA A 416 -27.06 -16.25 2.27
C ALA A 416 -25.93 -16.97 3.05
N VAL A 417 -25.45 -18.11 2.51
CA VAL A 417 -24.35 -18.89 3.07
C VAL A 417 -23.23 -19.02 2.03
N ILE A 418 -22.04 -18.52 2.39
CA ILE A 418 -20.83 -18.48 1.54
C ILE A 418 -19.72 -19.21 2.23
#